data_32910a76731d47efffa4e1fee4738763
#
_entry.id   32910a76731d47efffa4e1fee4738763
#
_cell.length_a   1.000
_cell.length_b   1.000
_cell.length_c   1.000
_cell.angle_alpha   90.00
_cell.angle_beta   90.00
_cell.angle_gamma   90.00
#
_symmetry.space_group_name_H-M   'P 1'
#
loop_
_entity.id
_entity.type
_entity.pdbx_description
1 polymer ?
#
loop_
_entity_poly.entity_id
_entity_poly.type
_entity_poly.pdbx_seq_one_letter_code
_entity_poly.pdbx_strand_id
1 'polypeptide(L)'
;MDGIQPLPGCRRLEWFEAMEFTTGFVMDDNATSSGPDQRGAPRYTSLIRAAKLVCGQGEFVCVIRDVSATGVSLRTFHKLPTDSALALELQNGESYELELVRSEGFDASYRFDRPIEVDRLIRENWDFPKRGLRLNLMLPLLVSSLSGKAKAVTLNISQQGARIECDHIFAIGQRVTISGEHLPDIRCVVRWRRDANYGLVFEDTFSLRDFAMAAAKVQCPLLLQG
;
A
#
# COMPACT_ATOMS: atom_id res chain seq x y z
N MET A 1 18.05 -29.28 37.87
CA MET A 1 18.73 -28.00 37.54
C MET A 1 19.53 -28.24 36.30
N ASP A 2 18.93 -28.14 35.14
CA ASP A 2 19.69 -28.20 33.87
C ASP A 2 19.11 -27.13 32.94
N GLY A 3 19.95 -26.13 32.73
CA GLY A 3 19.66 -24.99 31.92
C GLY A 3 19.69 -25.34 30.43
N ILE A 4 18.60 -25.11 29.73
CA ILE A 4 18.51 -25.19 28.30
C ILE A 4 19.12 -23.90 27.74
N GLN A 5 20.29 -24.03 27.12
CA GLN A 5 20.92 -22.95 26.35
C GLN A 5 20.15 -22.77 25.01
N PRO A 6 19.87 -21.55 24.59
CA PRO A 6 19.26 -21.29 23.28
C PRO A 6 20.27 -21.49 22.17
N LEU A 7 19.83 -22.14 21.08
CA LEU A 7 20.58 -22.36 19.85
C LEU A 7 21.01 -21.03 19.19
N PRO A 8 22.24 -20.92 18.67
CA PRO A 8 22.73 -19.73 17.97
C PRO A 8 22.16 -19.69 16.55
N GLY A 9 21.42 -18.64 16.20
CA GLY A 9 20.98 -18.39 14.82
C GLY A 9 19.71 -17.57 14.63
N CYS A 10 19.00 -17.22 15.67
CA CYS A 10 17.87 -16.33 15.55
C CYS A 10 18.33 -14.89 15.82
N ARG A 11 18.77 -14.18 14.78
CA ARG A 11 18.87 -12.73 14.88
C ARG A 11 17.45 -12.20 15.04
N ARG A 12 17.12 -11.87 16.28
CA ARG A 12 15.97 -11.04 16.62
C ARG A 12 16.11 -9.76 15.79
N LEU A 13 15.16 -9.53 14.92
CA LEU A 13 15.09 -8.34 14.07
C LEU A 13 15.01 -7.10 14.97
N GLU A 14 16.14 -6.47 15.22
CA GLU A 14 16.28 -5.11 15.76
C GLU A 14 15.87 -4.04 14.72
N TRP A 15 14.97 -4.39 13.82
CA TRP A 15 14.47 -3.49 12.77
C TRP A 15 13.21 -2.71 13.16
N PHE A 16 12.72 -2.91 14.38
CA PHE A 16 11.53 -2.19 14.85
C PHE A 16 11.81 -0.77 15.34
N GLU A 17 13.09 -0.41 15.59
CA GLU A 17 13.45 0.93 16.08
C GLU A 17 13.97 1.90 15.01
N ALA A 18 14.12 1.50 13.76
CA ALA A 18 14.73 2.35 12.72
C ALA A 18 13.75 2.87 11.65
N MET A 19 12.45 2.77 11.85
CA MET A 19 11.46 3.44 11.01
C MET A 19 10.48 4.26 11.87
N GLU A 20 11.01 5.08 12.75
CA GLU A 20 10.34 6.33 13.07
C GLU A 20 10.37 7.17 11.79
N PHE A 21 9.30 7.12 11.01
CA PHE A 21 9.00 8.15 10.04
C PHE A 21 8.79 9.43 10.85
N THR A 22 9.88 10.15 11.05
CA THR A 22 9.83 11.51 11.56
C THR A 22 9.02 12.29 10.55
N THR A 23 7.79 12.60 10.88
CA THR A 23 6.99 13.64 10.22
C THR A 23 7.70 14.97 10.48
N GLY A 24 8.79 15.20 9.74
CA GLY A 24 9.47 16.49 9.73
C GLY A 24 8.60 17.48 8.96
N PHE A 25 7.87 18.29 9.67
CA PHE A 25 7.23 19.48 9.13
C PHE A 25 8.34 20.50 8.83
N VAL A 26 8.61 20.70 7.55
CA VAL A 26 9.39 21.88 7.10
C VAL A 26 8.38 22.82 6.44
N MET A 27 8.04 23.89 7.15
CA MET A 27 7.49 25.07 6.50
C MET A 27 8.64 25.76 5.78
N ASP A 28 8.61 25.78 4.46
CA ASP A 28 9.60 26.47 3.65
C ASP A 28 9.15 27.92 3.49
N ASP A 29 9.55 28.77 4.45
CA ASP A 29 9.29 30.22 4.44
C ASP A 29 10.29 31.00 3.54
N ASN A 30 11.15 30.31 2.77
CA ASN A 30 12.20 30.94 1.98
C ASN A 30 12.19 30.49 0.51
N ALA A 31 11.18 30.91 -0.24
CA ALA A 31 11.23 30.87 -1.69
C ALA A 31 11.57 32.25 -2.24
N THR A 32 12.86 32.58 -2.30
CA THR A 32 13.35 33.63 -3.19
C THR A 32 13.36 33.10 -4.63
N SER A 33 12.26 33.23 -5.35
CA SER A 33 12.25 33.13 -6.79
C SER A 33 11.35 34.22 -7.38
N SER A 34 11.93 35.00 -8.24
CA SER A 34 11.41 36.10 -9.00
C SER A 34 10.24 35.69 -9.93
N GLY A 35 9.01 35.99 -9.50
CA GLY A 35 7.78 35.92 -10.28
C GLY A 35 6.57 36.00 -9.35
N PRO A 36 5.46 36.66 -9.73
CA PRO A 36 4.29 36.68 -8.89
C PRO A 36 3.74 35.26 -8.75
N ASP A 37 3.83 34.68 -7.56
CA ASP A 37 3.25 33.38 -7.25
C ASP A 37 1.72 33.50 -7.30
N GLN A 38 1.11 33.01 -8.38
CA GLN A 38 -0.34 32.99 -8.56
C GLN A 38 -1.04 31.89 -7.73
N ARG A 39 -0.33 31.29 -6.77
CA ARG A 39 -0.81 30.15 -5.98
C ARG A 39 -1.47 30.66 -4.71
N GLY A 40 -2.79 30.56 -4.66
CA GLY A 40 -3.59 31.11 -3.56
C GLY A 40 -3.68 30.28 -2.28
N ALA A 41 -2.91 29.16 -2.13
CA ALA A 41 -3.02 28.31 -0.94
C ALA A 41 -1.65 27.75 -0.48
N PRO A 42 -1.42 27.64 0.87
CA PRO A 42 -0.22 26.99 1.42
C PRO A 42 -0.07 25.56 0.90
N ARG A 43 1.16 25.16 0.60
CA ARG A 43 1.52 23.77 0.24
C ARG A 43 2.29 23.14 1.36
N TYR A 44 1.96 21.89 1.63
CA TYR A 44 2.72 21.03 2.52
C TYR A 44 3.58 20.10 1.64
N THR A 45 4.88 20.36 1.62
CA THR A 45 5.88 19.65 0.81
C THR A 45 6.48 18.49 1.60
N SER A 46 6.91 17.43 0.87
CA SER A 46 7.59 16.27 1.45
C SER A 46 6.72 15.35 2.33
N LEU A 47 5.42 15.32 2.07
CA LEU A 47 4.54 14.35 2.69
C LEU A 47 4.73 12.97 2.03
N ILE A 48 5.76 12.21 2.44
CA ILE A 48 6.00 10.88 1.89
C ILE A 48 5.04 9.88 2.53
N ARG A 49 3.89 9.63 1.89
CA ARG A 49 2.85 8.77 2.42
C ARG A 49 2.26 7.88 1.35
N ALA A 50 2.18 6.58 1.65
CA ALA A 50 1.53 5.63 0.76
C ALA A 50 0.01 5.80 0.80
N ALA A 51 -0.61 5.79 -0.38
CA ALA A 51 -2.05 5.84 -0.61
C ALA A 51 -2.43 4.96 -1.79
N LYS A 52 -3.73 4.82 -2.06
CA LYS A 52 -4.24 4.15 -3.25
C LYS A 52 -4.78 5.16 -4.24
N LEU A 53 -4.47 4.94 -5.50
CA LEU A 53 -5.15 5.54 -6.62
C LEU A 53 -6.17 4.52 -7.13
N VAL A 54 -7.45 4.84 -7.00
CA VAL A 54 -8.58 3.96 -7.36
C VAL A 54 -9.19 4.43 -8.66
N CYS A 55 -9.41 3.52 -9.60
CA CYS A 55 -10.05 3.80 -10.87
C CYS A 55 -10.76 2.54 -11.42
N GLY A 56 -11.40 2.64 -12.58
CA GLY A 56 -12.07 1.50 -13.24
C GLY A 56 -11.13 0.36 -13.61
N GLN A 57 -9.81 0.62 -13.75
CA GLN A 57 -8.80 -0.42 -14.03
C GLN A 57 -8.30 -1.12 -12.78
N GLY A 58 -8.60 -0.64 -11.57
CA GLY A 58 -8.20 -1.24 -10.30
C GLY A 58 -7.72 -0.26 -9.25
N GLU A 59 -7.02 -0.81 -8.24
CA GLU A 59 -6.43 -0.08 -7.13
C GLU A 59 -4.90 -0.10 -7.24
N PHE A 60 -4.28 1.05 -7.37
CA PHE A 60 -2.83 1.19 -7.59
C PHE A 60 -2.16 1.92 -6.43
N VAL A 61 -0.97 1.46 -6.06
CA VAL A 61 -0.19 2.11 -5.00
C VAL A 61 0.44 3.39 -5.52
N CYS A 62 0.29 4.47 -4.77
CA CYS A 62 0.97 5.73 -5.01
C CYS A 62 1.57 6.30 -3.73
N VAL A 63 2.40 7.31 -3.87
CA VAL A 63 3.00 8.07 -2.77
C VAL A 63 2.58 9.53 -2.91
N ILE A 64 1.97 10.08 -1.87
CA ILE A 64 1.69 11.51 -1.79
C ILE A 64 3.00 12.24 -1.56
N ARG A 65 3.29 13.26 -2.40
CA ARG A 65 4.49 14.09 -2.34
C ARG A 65 4.18 15.45 -1.73
N ASP A 66 3.19 16.11 -2.29
CA ASP A 66 2.76 17.43 -1.88
C ASP A 66 1.24 17.49 -1.85
N VAL A 67 0.69 18.29 -0.96
CA VAL A 67 -0.75 18.51 -0.85
C VAL A 67 -1.05 19.95 -0.51
N SER A 68 -2.16 20.45 -1.04
CA SER A 68 -2.77 21.74 -0.70
C SER A 68 -4.28 21.57 -0.56
N ALA A 69 -4.99 22.59 -0.15
CA ALA A 69 -6.45 22.52 -0.07
C ALA A 69 -7.13 22.19 -1.40
N THR A 70 -6.50 22.49 -2.54
CA THR A 70 -7.11 22.34 -3.88
C THR A 70 -6.47 21.27 -4.74
N GLY A 71 -5.35 20.66 -4.32
CA GLY A 71 -4.67 19.68 -5.16
C GLY A 71 -3.61 18.87 -4.44
N VAL A 72 -3.16 17.81 -5.12
CA VAL A 72 -2.17 16.86 -4.62
C VAL A 72 -1.20 16.47 -5.72
N SER A 73 0.08 16.28 -5.37
CA SER A 73 1.08 15.67 -6.23
C SER A 73 1.36 14.26 -5.76
N LEU A 74 1.28 13.31 -6.68
CA LEU A 74 1.47 11.89 -6.43
C LEU A 74 2.65 11.37 -7.25
N ARG A 75 3.32 10.35 -6.71
CA ARG A 75 4.27 9.54 -7.45
C ARG A 75 3.80 8.10 -7.50
N THR A 76 3.80 7.52 -8.69
CA THR A 76 3.55 6.09 -8.92
C THR A 76 4.85 5.33 -9.17
N PHE A 77 4.77 4.01 -9.28
CA PHE A 77 5.89 3.13 -9.60
C PHE A 77 5.82 2.56 -11.02
N HIS A 78 4.75 2.89 -11.74
CA HIS A 78 4.42 2.46 -13.10
C HIS A 78 3.70 3.61 -13.82
N LYS A 79 3.41 3.45 -15.10
CA LYS A 79 2.60 4.43 -15.84
C LYS A 79 1.24 4.64 -15.14
N LEU A 80 0.72 5.84 -15.26
CA LEU A 80 -0.59 6.17 -14.70
C LEU A 80 -1.70 5.46 -15.48
N PRO A 81 -2.77 5.02 -14.79
CA PRO A 81 -4.00 4.61 -15.45
C PRO A 81 -4.55 5.76 -16.31
N THR A 82 -5.07 5.42 -17.48
CA THR A 82 -5.65 6.40 -18.43
C THR A 82 -7.13 6.68 -18.17
N ASP A 83 -7.65 6.24 -17.05
CA ASP A 83 -9.05 6.39 -16.68
C ASP A 83 -9.41 7.84 -16.36
N SER A 84 -10.62 8.24 -16.69
CA SER A 84 -11.11 9.60 -16.45
C SER A 84 -11.59 9.81 -15.01
N ALA A 85 -12.03 8.74 -14.34
CA ALA A 85 -12.50 8.78 -12.96
C ALA A 85 -11.42 8.20 -12.03
N LEU A 86 -10.73 9.08 -11.33
CA LEU A 86 -9.67 8.73 -10.40
C LEU A 86 -10.05 9.20 -8.99
N ALA A 87 -9.78 8.37 -7.98
CA ALA A 87 -9.92 8.75 -6.58
C ALA A 87 -8.65 8.40 -5.81
N LEU A 88 -8.25 9.27 -4.90
CA LEU A 88 -7.20 9.03 -3.91
C LEU A 88 -7.86 8.47 -2.65
N GLU A 89 -7.53 7.24 -2.28
CA GLU A 89 -7.98 6.64 -1.03
C GLU A 89 -6.82 6.50 -0.06
N LEU A 90 -7.01 7.04 1.14
CA LEU A 90 -6.04 6.98 2.23
C LEU A 90 -6.14 5.64 2.98
N GLN A 91 -5.16 5.38 3.84
CA GLN A 91 -5.14 4.15 4.66
C GLN A 91 -6.29 4.08 5.67
N ASN A 92 -6.86 5.22 6.07
CA ASN A 92 -8.03 5.31 6.96
C ASN A 92 -9.37 5.08 6.24
N GLY A 93 -9.36 4.96 4.89
CA GLY A 93 -10.55 4.76 4.05
C GLY A 93 -11.18 6.06 3.56
N GLU A 94 -10.63 7.23 3.91
CA GLU A 94 -11.08 8.50 3.30
C GLU A 94 -10.72 8.52 1.81
N SER A 95 -11.65 8.96 0.98
CA SER A 95 -11.52 9.01 -0.48
C SER A 95 -11.78 10.40 -1.02
N TYR A 96 -10.98 10.83 -1.98
CA TYR A 96 -11.02 12.13 -2.62
C TYR A 96 -11.01 11.96 -4.14
N GLU A 97 -12.03 12.50 -4.81
CA GLU A 97 -12.07 12.52 -6.28
C GLU A 97 -10.99 13.43 -6.85
N LEU A 98 -10.35 12.97 -7.93
CA LEU A 98 -9.21 13.62 -8.54
C LEU A 98 -9.44 13.91 -10.00
N GLU A 99 -9.05 15.12 -10.42
CA GLU A 99 -8.93 15.52 -11.82
C GLU A 99 -7.45 15.69 -12.16
N LEU A 100 -6.96 15.01 -13.21
CA LEU A 100 -5.58 15.10 -13.65
C LEU A 100 -5.32 16.51 -14.23
N VAL A 101 -4.30 17.17 -13.69
CA VAL A 101 -3.83 18.47 -14.18
C VAL A 101 -2.59 18.31 -15.06
N ARG A 102 -1.62 17.50 -14.62
CA ARG A 102 -0.36 17.27 -15.31
C ARG A 102 0.21 15.90 -14.93
N SER A 103 0.85 15.24 -15.87
CA SER A 103 1.68 14.06 -15.60
C SER A 103 3.01 14.15 -16.33
N GLU A 104 4.07 13.66 -15.69
CA GLU A 104 5.41 13.58 -16.25
C GLU A 104 6.14 12.36 -15.66
N GLY A 105 6.42 11.36 -16.51
CA GLY A 105 7.00 10.10 -16.07
C GLY A 105 6.09 9.37 -15.06
N PHE A 106 6.56 9.23 -13.83
CA PHE A 106 5.84 8.59 -12.72
C PHE A 106 5.22 9.62 -11.74
N ASP A 107 5.39 10.90 -11.99
CA ASP A 107 4.86 11.97 -11.16
C ASP A 107 3.63 12.59 -11.82
N ALA A 108 2.60 12.87 -11.04
CA ALA A 108 1.39 13.52 -11.51
C ALA A 108 0.83 14.49 -10.48
N SER A 109 0.24 15.57 -10.99
CA SER A 109 -0.47 16.55 -10.18
C SER A 109 -1.97 16.48 -10.48
N TYR A 110 -2.75 16.47 -9.43
CA TYR A 110 -4.20 16.39 -9.50
C TYR A 110 -4.84 17.56 -8.76
N ARG A 111 -6.03 17.91 -9.19
CA ARG A 111 -6.94 18.81 -8.50
C ARG A 111 -8.01 17.98 -7.79
N PHE A 112 -8.37 18.38 -6.57
CA PHE A 112 -9.54 17.85 -5.90
C PHE A 112 -10.82 18.44 -6.53
N ASP A 113 -11.90 17.67 -6.56
CA ASP A 113 -13.22 18.13 -7.02
C ASP A 113 -13.75 19.32 -6.19
N ARG A 114 -13.36 19.37 -4.92
CA ARG A 114 -13.66 20.42 -3.96
C ARG A 114 -12.48 20.64 -3.00
N PRO A 115 -12.32 21.84 -2.44
CA PRO A 115 -11.28 22.10 -1.45
C PRO A 115 -11.41 21.17 -0.25
N ILE A 116 -10.26 20.68 0.24
CA ILE A 116 -10.19 19.76 1.38
C ILE A 116 -9.52 20.41 2.57
N GLU A 117 -9.80 19.89 3.76
CA GLU A 117 -9.05 20.22 4.98
C GLU A 117 -7.74 19.41 5.00
N VAL A 118 -6.63 20.06 4.63
CA VAL A 118 -5.32 19.41 4.52
C VAL A 118 -4.88 18.77 5.84
N ASP A 119 -5.22 19.37 6.97
CA ASP A 119 -4.91 18.83 8.29
C ASP A 119 -5.52 17.44 8.52
N ARG A 120 -6.70 17.15 7.98
CA ARG A 120 -7.32 15.82 8.07
C ARG A 120 -6.51 14.78 7.28
N LEU A 121 -6.03 15.18 6.10
CA LEU A 121 -5.18 14.32 5.28
C LEU A 121 -3.81 14.08 5.92
N ILE A 122 -3.24 15.10 6.60
CA ILE A 122 -1.93 15.01 7.25
C ILE A 122 -2.02 14.31 8.60
N ARG A 123 -2.98 14.69 9.43
CA ARG A 123 -3.19 14.14 10.77
C ARG A 123 -4.17 12.98 10.67
N GLU A 124 -3.69 11.79 10.35
CA GLU A 124 -4.52 10.61 10.53
C GLU A 124 -4.80 10.42 12.03
N ASN A 125 -5.99 10.77 12.46
CA ASN A 125 -6.49 10.34 13.76
C ASN A 125 -6.87 8.86 13.63
N TRP A 126 -6.01 8.00 14.15
CA TRP A 126 -6.26 6.56 14.21
C TRP A 126 -6.70 6.19 15.60
N ASP A 127 -7.94 5.75 15.73
CA ASP A 127 -8.43 5.09 16.95
C ASP A 127 -7.82 3.70 17.13
N PHE A 128 -7.13 3.18 16.10
CA PHE A 128 -6.53 1.85 16.05
C PHE A 128 -5.08 1.90 15.53
N PRO A 129 -4.26 0.87 15.83
CA PRO A 129 -2.89 0.78 15.30
C PRO A 129 -2.85 0.91 13.77
N LYS A 130 -1.92 1.71 13.27
CA LYS A 130 -1.74 1.94 11.81
C LYS A 130 -1.65 0.61 11.09
N ARG A 131 -2.57 0.37 10.16
CA ARG A 131 -2.54 -0.80 9.29
C ARG A 131 -1.84 -0.43 7.99
N GLY A 132 -1.05 -1.37 7.45
CA GLY A 132 -0.46 -1.19 6.12
C GLY A 132 -1.54 -1.01 5.05
N LEU A 133 -1.18 -0.28 3.97
CA LEU A 133 -2.03 -0.09 2.80
C LEU A 133 -2.50 -1.44 2.26
N ARG A 134 -3.79 -1.57 1.98
CA ARG A 134 -4.40 -2.79 1.44
C ARG A 134 -5.09 -2.50 0.13
N LEU A 135 -4.87 -3.38 -0.83
CA LEU A 135 -5.55 -3.37 -2.11
C LEU A 135 -6.61 -4.48 -2.13
N ASN A 136 -7.80 -4.16 -2.62
CA ASN A 136 -8.90 -5.13 -2.81
C ASN A 136 -8.66 -5.85 -4.14
N LEU A 137 -7.86 -6.91 -4.10
CA LEU A 137 -7.51 -7.73 -5.24
C LEU A 137 -8.12 -9.12 -5.09
N MET A 138 -9.02 -9.47 -5.99
CA MET A 138 -9.60 -10.82 -6.07
C MET A 138 -8.81 -11.65 -7.07
N LEU A 139 -7.84 -12.44 -6.58
CA LEU A 139 -6.97 -13.25 -7.39
C LEU A 139 -7.14 -14.73 -7.05
N PRO A 140 -7.30 -15.60 -8.05
CA PRO A 140 -7.21 -17.03 -7.85
C PRO A 140 -5.80 -17.40 -7.36
N LEU A 141 -5.73 -18.18 -6.30
CA LEU A 141 -4.50 -18.66 -5.70
C LEU A 141 -4.50 -20.17 -5.53
N LEU A 142 -3.31 -20.73 -5.48
CA LEU A 142 -3.03 -22.05 -4.95
C LEU A 142 -2.34 -21.91 -3.60
N VAL A 143 -2.92 -22.48 -2.56
CA VAL A 143 -2.33 -22.55 -1.23
C VAL A 143 -1.72 -23.94 -1.06
N SER A 144 -0.41 -24.01 -0.89
CA SER A 144 0.34 -25.25 -0.71
C SER A 144 0.78 -25.38 0.75
N SER A 145 0.61 -26.57 1.32
CA SER A 145 1.05 -26.94 2.66
C SER A 145 1.64 -28.34 2.66
N LEU A 146 2.16 -28.79 3.80
CA LEU A 146 2.63 -30.18 3.95
C LEU A 146 1.51 -31.22 3.75
N SER A 147 0.26 -30.83 4.03
CA SER A 147 -0.93 -31.71 3.90
C SER A 147 -1.54 -31.72 2.50
N GLY A 148 -1.05 -30.88 1.57
CA GLY A 148 -1.56 -30.82 0.20
C GLY A 148 -1.73 -29.39 -0.32
N LYS A 149 -2.46 -29.29 -1.43
CA LYS A 149 -2.73 -28.05 -2.14
C LYS A 149 -4.23 -27.77 -2.18
N ALA A 150 -4.62 -26.53 -2.02
CA ALA A 150 -6.00 -26.08 -2.08
C ALA A 150 -6.13 -24.80 -2.93
N LYS A 151 -7.26 -24.68 -3.63
CA LYS A 151 -7.61 -23.45 -4.34
C LYS A 151 -8.14 -22.42 -3.35
N ALA A 152 -7.81 -21.17 -3.56
CA ALA A 152 -8.27 -20.05 -2.76
C ALA A 152 -8.42 -18.81 -3.65
N VAL A 153 -9.04 -17.77 -3.09
CA VAL A 153 -9.13 -16.44 -3.72
C VAL A 153 -8.67 -15.40 -2.71
N THR A 154 -7.85 -14.43 -3.12
CA THR A 154 -7.58 -13.27 -2.28
C THR A 154 -8.81 -12.38 -2.21
N LEU A 155 -9.05 -11.78 -1.05
CA LEU A 155 -10.05 -10.72 -0.87
C LEU A 155 -9.35 -9.34 -0.77
N ASN A 156 -8.19 -9.31 -0.15
CA ASN A 156 -7.30 -8.16 -0.16
C ASN A 156 -5.86 -8.59 0.14
N ILE A 157 -4.92 -7.75 -0.27
CA ILE A 157 -3.49 -7.96 -0.09
C ILE A 157 -2.81 -6.66 0.34
N SER A 158 -1.75 -6.77 1.12
CA SER A 158 -0.88 -5.68 1.56
C SER A 158 0.60 -6.10 1.44
N GLN A 159 1.52 -5.21 1.77
CA GLN A 159 2.96 -5.54 1.83
C GLN A 159 3.29 -6.70 2.79
N GLN A 160 2.49 -6.91 3.83
CA GLN A 160 2.80 -7.81 4.96
C GLN A 160 1.90 -9.03 5.04
N GLY A 161 0.84 -9.09 4.24
CA GLY A 161 -0.10 -10.19 4.34
C GLY A 161 -1.30 -10.07 3.43
N ALA A 162 -2.14 -11.09 3.46
CA ALA A 162 -3.35 -11.17 2.65
C ALA A 162 -4.53 -11.70 3.48
N ARG A 163 -5.74 -11.32 3.07
CA ARG A 163 -6.95 -12.04 3.43
C ARG A 163 -7.36 -12.89 2.22
N ILE A 164 -7.56 -14.18 2.48
CA ILE A 164 -8.01 -15.12 1.47
C ILE A 164 -9.29 -15.82 1.89
N GLU A 165 -10.02 -16.33 0.92
CA GLU A 165 -11.12 -17.28 1.10
C GLU A 165 -10.70 -18.63 0.55
N CYS A 166 -10.90 -19.70 1.35
CA CYS A 166 -10.52 -21.06 1.02
C CYS A 166 -11.40 -22.06 1.78
N ASP A 167 -11.91 -23.08 1.10
CA ASP A 167 -12.73 -24.13 1.71
C ASP A 167 -11.89 -25.15 2.50
N HIS A 168 -10.58 -25.25 2.22
CA HIS A 168 -9.68 -26.15 2.94
C HIS A 168 -9.37 -25.64 4.35
N ILE A 169 -9.29 -26.59 5.30
CA ILE A 169 -9.03 -26.24 6.70
C ILE A 169 -7.54 -26.20 6.97
N PHE A 170 -7.03 -25.00 7.27
CA PHE A 170 -5.68 -24.76 7.78
C PHE A 170 -5.70 -24.44 9.27
N ALA A 171 -4.71 -24.90 10.01
CA ALA A 171 -4.54 -24.56 11.42
C ALA A 171 -3.95 -23.13 11.58
N ILE A 172 -4.32 -22.45 12.66
CA ILE A 172 -3.66 -21.20 13.06
C ILE A 172 -2.20 -21.52 13.39
N GLY A 173 -1.27 -20.70 12.91
CA GLY A 173 0.17 -20.92 13.01
C GLY A 173 0.74 -21.84 11.90
N GLN A 174 -0.09 -22.45 11.07
CA GLN A 174 0.38 -23.30 9.98
C GLN A 174 1.12 -22.46 8.93
N ARG A 175 2.30 -22.95 8.50
CA ARG A 175 3.04 -22.41 7.37
C ARG A 175 2.43 -22.92 6.08
N VAL A 176 2.21 -22.00 5.15
CA VAL A 176 1.70 -22.26 3.81
C VAL A 176 2.45 -21.42 2.79
N THR A 177 2.46 -21.85 1.55
CA THR A 177 2.94 -21.05 0.42
C THR A 177 1.76 -20.71 -0.47
N ILE A 178 1.55 -19.45 -0.76
CA ILE A 178 0.57 -19.02 -1.76
C ILE A 178 1.27 -18.74 -3.07
N SER A 179 0.65 -19.16 -4.17
CA SER A 179 1.09 -18.91 -5.54
C SER A 179 -0.10 -18.52 -6.40
N GLY A 180 0.12 -17.67 -7.40
CA GLY A 180 -0.92 -17.21 -8.31
C GLY A 180 -0.32 -16.71 -9.61
N GLU A 181 -1.15 -16.50 -10.62
CA GLU A 181 -0.71 -15.93 -11.87
C GLU A 181 -0.14 -14.54 -11.63
N HIS A 182 1.05 -14.27 -12.12
CA HIS A 182 1.80 -13.03 -11.96
C HIS A 182 2.25 -12.67 -10.53
N LEU A 183 2.00 -13.54 -9.53
CA LEU A 183 2.54 -13.41 -8.19
C LEU A 183 3.71 -14.37 -8.00
N PRO A 184 4.78 -13.97 -7.29
CA PRO A 184 5.80 -14.90 -6.85
C PRO A 184 5.22 -15.87 -5.83
N ASP A 185 5.91 -16.99 -5.59
CA ASP A 185 5.61 -17.85 -4.45
C ASP A 185 5.88 -17.12 -3.15
N ILE A 186 4.86 -16.96 -2.30
CA ILE A 186 4.95 -16.21 -1.06
C ILE A 186 4.74 -17.15 0.12
N ARG A 187 5.76 -17.27 0.97
CA ARG A 187 5.68 -18.02 2.23
C ARG A 187 4.90 -17.23 3.26
N CYS A 188 3.94 -17.89 3.90
CA CYS A 188 3.01 -17.27 4.82
C CYS A 188 2.78 -18.12 6.06
N VAL A 189 2.30 -17.47 7.11
CA VAL A 189 1.76 -18.13 8.30
C VAL A 189 0.29 -17.75 8.45
N VAL A 190 -0.56 -18.74 8.71
CA VAL A 190 -1.98 -18.53 9.01
C VAL A 190 -2.08 -17.86 10.38
N ARG A 191 -2.52 -16.60 10.41
CA ARG A 191 -2.60 -15.80 11.63
C ARG A 191 -3.95 -15.92 12.33
N TRP A 192 -5.01 -15.97 11.56
CA TRP A 192 -6.37 -16.15 12.04
C TRP A 192 -7.24 -16.86 11.00
N ARG A 193 -8.32 -17.47 11.48
CA ARG A 193 -9.37 -18.08 10.66
C ARG A 193 -10.73 -17.63 11.16
N ARG A 194 -11.65 -17.37 10.25
CA ARG A 194 -13.08 -17.17 10.51
C ARG A 194 -13.87 -17.75 9.35
N ASP A 195 -14.58 -18.85 9.61
CA ASP A 195 -15.28 -19.63 8.58
C ASP A 195 -14.32 -20.07 7.45
N ALA A 196 -14.62 -19.73 6.20
CA ALA A 196 -13.75 -19.94 5.03
C ALA A 196 -12.69 -18.85 4.85
N ASN A 197 -12.65 -17.82 5.70
CA ASN A 197 -11.72 -16.70 5.58
C ASN A 197 -10.48 -16.92 6.44
N TYR A 198 -9.32 -16.59 5.87
CA TYR A 198 -8.02 -16.68 6.53
C TYR A 198 -7.26 -15.35 6.43
N GLY A 199 -6.61 -14.96 7.51
CA GLY A 199 -5.60 -13.92 7.49
C GLY A 199 -4.22 -14.57 7.45
N LEU A 200 -3.46 -14.23 6.43
CA LEU A 200 -2.10 -14.69 6.21
C LEU A 200 -1.13 -13.54 6.49
N VAL A 201 -0.05 -13.85 7.21
CA VAL A 201 1.10 -12.96 7.37
C VAL A 201 2.23 -13.52 6.54
N PHE A 202 2.84 -12.69 5.71
CA PHE A 202 3.98 -13.07 4.88
C PHE A 202 5.23 -13.21 5.75
N GLU A 203 6.07 -14.20 5.46
CA GLU A 203 7.37 -14.35 6.12
C GLU A 203 8.34 -13.23 5.71
N ASP A 204 8.25 -12.80 4.44
CA ASP A 204 9.03 -11.70 3.88
C ASP A 204 8.09 -10.55 3.48
N THR A 205 8.36 -9.33 3.95
CA THR A 205 7.57 -8.14 3.64
C THR A 205 7.99 -7.57 2.28
N PHE A 206 7.03 -7.26 1.42
CA PHE A 206 7.31 -6.54 0.18
C PHE A 206 7.80 -5.12 0.46
N SER A 207 8.79 -4.65 -0.29
CA SER A 207 9.01 -3.20 -0.41
C SER A 207 7.76 -2.54 -1.03
N LEU A 208 7.55 -1.24 -0.76
CA LEU A 208 6.40 -0.53 -1.34
C LEU A 208 6.42 -0.58 -2.88
N ARG A 209 7.61 -0.49 -3.47
CA ARG A 209 7.83 -0.58 -4.92
C ARG A 209 7.44 -1.97 -5.45
N ASP A 210 7.95 -3.04 -4.85
CA ASP A 210 7.68 -4.40 -5.31
C ASP A 210 6.21 -4.74 -5.19
N PHE A 211 5.57 -4.29 -4.10
CA PHE A 211 4.12 -4.42 -3.91
C PHE A 211 3.33 -3.67 -4.98
N ALA A 212 3.70 -2.42 -5.28
CA ALA A 212 3.05 -1.63 -6.32
C ALA A 212 3.19 -2.27 -7.71
N MET A 213 4.40 -2.74 -8.05
CA MET A 213 4.68 -3.39 -9.33
C MET A 213 3.93 -4.72 -9.47
N ALA A 214 3.89 -5.54 -8.42
CA ALA A 214 3.13 -6.79 -8.40
C ALA A 214 1.63 -6.53 -8.58
N ALA A 215 1.08 -5.56 -7.85
CA ALA A 215 -0.32 -5.18 -7.96
C ALA A 215 -0.68 -4.67 -9.36
N ALA A 216 0.16 -3.81 -9.96
CA ALA A 216 -0.04 -3.32 -11.32
C ALA A 216 0.03 -4.44 -12.35
N LYS A 217 0.99 -5.37 -12.21
CA LYS A 217 1.15 -6.52 -13.11
C LYS A 217 -0.09 -7.40 -13.15
N VAL A 218 -0.73 -7.59 -12.01
CA VAL A 218 -1.92 -8.43 -11.88
C VAL A 218 -3.15 -7.72 -12.45
N GLN A 219 -3.34 -6.42 -12.16
CA GLN A 219 -4.56 -5.69 -12.51
C GLN A 219 -4.52 -5.15 -13.94
N CYS A 220 -3.40 -4.57 -14.33
CA CYS A 220 -3.23 -3.93 -15.64
C CYS A 220 -1.77 -4.04 -16.10
N PRO A 221 -1.35 -5.17 -16.71
CA PRO A 221 0.04 -5.39 -17.18
C PRO A 221 0.54 -4.32 -18.15
N LEU A 222 -0.37 -3.67 -18.87
CA LEU A 222 -0.04 -2.61 -19.83
C LEU A 222 0.64 -1.40 -19.18
N LEU A 223 0.36 -1.13 -17.90
CA LEU A 223 0.99 -0.02 -17.17
C LEU A 223 2.49 -0.23 -16.91
N LEU A 224 2.97 -1.46 -17.09
CA LEU A 224 4.38 -1.83 -16.92
C LEU A 224 5.19 -1.82 -18.23
N GLN A 225 4.50 -1.69 -19.36
CA GLN A 225 5.11 -1.62 -20.68
C GLN A 225 5.55 -0.17 -20.92
N GLY A 226 6.84 0.07 -20.90
CA GLY A 226 7.43 1.39 -21.07
C GLY A 226 8.68 1.37 -21.87
#